data_4e2bae861e87dd3c051d78a1534c5e32
#
_entry.id   4e2bae861e87dd3c051d78a1534c5e32
#
_cell.length_a   1.000
_cell.length_b   1.000
_cell.length_c   1.000
_cell.angle_alpha   90.00
_cell.angle_beta   90.00
_cell.angle_gamma   90.00
#
_symmetry.space_group_name_H-M   'P 1'
#
loop_
_entity.id
_entity.type
_entity.pdbx_description
1 polymer ?
#
loop_
_entity_poly.entity_id
_entity_poly.type
_entity_poly.pdbx_seq_one_letter_code
_entity_poly.pdbx_strand_id
1 'polypeptide(L)'
;MPITLQFGMTFGGRGGSIADDAVRLENLGFDSIWAGEHIIWRHPMHDGLMTLAVASSVTKRVLLGTSILLMPLKHPILVAKAVVTLDHASNGRAILGVGVGGEYPKEFIAMGVKREERGPRTNEAMQIMKRLWTENNVTFKGRFWNLEDVSIEPKPVQKPCPPLFVGGRRGSIPRTALYGDGWIPYMYTPEMYRDGVKQIEEIAHKAGRDPSKIQRTLYAFTSVADSFEEAAGWSAAALGTNYAQDFTQLVKKYPIVGTPKQCAERMQQFVEAGVRHFILAPSGPADKTKGFAEIYAKEIIPTLRKWNA
;
A
#
# COMPACT_ATOMS: atom_id res chain seq x y z
N MET A 1 -19.54 -2.63 -19.10
CA MET A 1 -19.56 -3.52 -17.92
C MET A 1 -19.39 -2.65 -16.67
N PRO A 2 -20.11 -2.92 -15.57
CA PRO A 2 -19.95 -2.19 -14.34
C PRO A 2 -18.49 -2.27 -13.84
N ILE A 3 -18.01 -1.19 -13.26
CA ILE A 3 -16.64 -1.12 -12.74
C ILE A 3 -16.63 -1.64 -11.29
N THR A 4 -15.93 -2.74 -11.04
CA THR A 4 -15.74 -3.22 -9.67
C THR A 4 -14.70 -2.36 -8.96
N LEU A 5 -15.13 -1.63 -7.93
CA LEU A 5 -14.26 -0.81 -7.08
C LEU A 5 -14.02 -1.50 -5.73
N GLN A 6 -12.77 -1.49 -5.29
CA GLN A 6 -12.35 -1.94 -3.96
C GLN A 6 -11.91 -0.76 -3.11
N PHE A 7 -12.22 -0.83 -1.81
CA PHE A 7 -11.88 0.20 -0.84
C PHE A 7 -11.18 -0.42 0.35
N GLY A 8 -10.00 0.10 0.65
CA GLY A 8 -9.22 -0.28 1.80
C GLY A 8 -8.93 0.91 2.71
N MET A 9 -8.59 0.63 3.96
CA MET A 9 -8.23 1.64 4.96
C MET A 9 -6.91 1.26 5.62
N THR A 10 -6.06 2.25 5.90
CA THR A 10 -4.88 2.04 6.75
C THR A 10 -5.30 1.95 8.21
N PHE A 11 -4.62 1.09 8.97
CA PHE A 11 -4.94 0.82 10.38
C PHE A 11 -3.68 0.53 11.22
N GLY A 12 -3.84 0.40 12.53
CA GLY A 12 -2.79 -0.08 13.43
C GLY A 12 -1.70 0.94 13.79
N GLY A 13 -1.83 2.20 13.40
CA GLY A 13 -0.77 3.20 13.57
C GLY A 13 -0.89 4.17 14.74
N ARG A 14 -2.04 4.31 15.40
CA ARG A 14 -2.30 5.45 16.31
C ARG A 14 -3.02 5.09 17.59
N GLY A 15 -2.48 4.14 18.35
CA GLY A 15 -3.03 3.78 19.66
C GLY A 15 -4.40 3.10 19.59
N GLY A 16 -4.66 2.20 20.50
CA GLY A 16 -5.84 1.34 20.50
C GLY A 16 -5.47 -0.11 20.17
N SER A 17 -6.46 -0.99 20.25
CA SER A 17 -6.28 -2.40 19.93
C SER A 17 -6.20 -2.59 18.41
N ILE A 18 -5.11 -3.18 17.93
CA ILE A 18 -4.96 -3.57 16.51
C ILE A 18 -6.09 -4.53 16.09
N ALA A 19 -6.43 -5.46 16.97
CA ALA A 19 -7.47 -6.44 16.72
C ALA A 19 -8.85 -5.79 16.58
N ASP A 20 -9.22 -4.91 17.51
CA ASP A 20 -10.52 -4.24 17.48
C ASP A 20 -10.67 -3.33 16.25
N ASP A 21 -9.62 -2.63 15.87
CA ASP A 21 -9.62 -1.76 14.69
C ASP A 21 -9.77 -2.59 13.40
N ALA A 22 -9.09 -3.74 13.31
CA ALA A 22 -9.23 -4.65 12.17
C ALA A 22 -10.66 -5.20 12.05
N VAL A 23 -11.27 -5.66 13.15
CA VAL A 23 -12.66 -6.14 13.20
C VAL A 23 -13.64 -5.03 12.84
N ARG A 24 -13.43 -3.81 13.37
CA ARG A 24 -14.27 -2.65 13.06
C ARG A 24 -14.27 -2.34 11.57
N LEU A 25 -13.09 -2.29 10.92
CA LEU A 25 -12.99 -2.00 9.49
C LEU A 25 -13.62 -3.11 8.63
N GLU A 26 -13.46 -4.38 9.00
CA GLU A 26 -14.14 -5.47 8.31
C GLU A 26 -15.66 -5.36 8.43
N ASN A 27 -16.19 -5.04 9.61
CA ASN A 27 -17.63 -4.86 9.86
C ASN A 27 -18.21 -3.64 9.15
N LEU A 28 -17.43 -2.58 8.94
CA LEU A 28 -17.81 -1.42 8.14
C LEU A 28 -17.87 -1.72 6.63
N GLY A 29 -17.45 -2.91 6.18
CA GLY A 29 -17.59 -3.34 4.81
C GLY A 29 -16.41 -2.97 3.90
N PHE A 30 -15.26 -2.60 4.46
CA PHE A 30 -14.03 -2.44 3.65
C PHE A 30 -13.61 -3.76 3.01
N ASP A 31 -13.01 -3.68 1.83
CA ASP A 31 -12.54 -4.83 1.07
C ASP A 31 -11.11 -5.23 1.49
N SER A 32 -10.34 -4.30 2.06
CA SER A 32 -8.96 -4.52 2.49
C SER A 32 -8.56 -3.60 3.64
N ILE A 33 -7.57 -4.04 4.43
CA ILE A 33 -6.92 -3.23 5.46
C ILE A 33 -5.41 -3.26 5.27
N TRP A 34 -4.76 -2.12 5.59
CA TRP A 34 -3.38 -1.91 5.19
C TRP A 34 -2.53 -1.38 6.34
N ALA A 35 -1.40 -2.05 6.59
CA ALA A 35 -0.42 -1.63 7.58
C ALA A 35 0.77 -0.94 6.91
N GLY A 36 1.06 0.30 7.31
CA GLY A 36 2.30 0.98 6.95
C GLY A 36 3.47 0.50 7.80
N GLU A 37 4.68 0.82 7.41
CA GLU A 37 5.88 0.50 8.17
C GLU A 37 6.92 1.60 8.10
N HIS A 38 7.50 1.88 9.26
CA HIS A 38 8.82 2.45 9.44
C HIS A 38 9.51 1.71 10.59
N ILE A 39 10.79 1.38 10.44
CA ILE A 39 11.57 0.71 11.49
C ILE A 39 11.92 1.73 12.57
N ILE A 40 12.27 2.94 12.15
CA ILE A 40 12.52 4.10 13.00
C ILE A 40 11.76 5.28 12.38
N TRP A 41 10.84 5.87 13.14
CA TRP A 41 10.04 7.00 12.66
C TRP A 41 9.88 8.09 13.71
N ARG A 42 9.29 9.19 13.32
CA ARG A 42 9.02 10.36 14.19
C ARG A 42 7.88 10.13 15.17
N HIS A 43 7.03 9.16 14.88
CA HIS A 43 5.88 8.78 15.68
C HIS A 43 5.91 7.29 15.97
N PRO A 44 5.26 6.83 17.05
CA PRO A 44 5.08 5.40 17.30
C PRO A 44 4.40 4.73 16.09
N MET A 45 4.98 3.62 15.66
CA MET A 45 4.47 2.79 14.57
C MET A 45 4.81 1.33 14.86
N HIS A 46 3.85 0.45 14.63
CA HIS A 46 4.04 -0.99 14.77
C HIS A 46 4.71 -1.58 13.52
N ASP A 47 5.33 -2.75 13.67
CA ASP A 47 5.78 -3.54 12.52
C ASP A 47 4.58 -3.94 11.66
N GLY A 48 4.68 -3.70 10.34
CA GLY A 48 3.55 -3.90 9.43
C GLY A 48 3.13 -5.35 9.30
N LEU A 49 4.06 -6.31 9.22
CA LEU A 49 3.73 -7.74 9.10
C LEU A 49 3.17 -8.29 10.40
N MET A 50 3.69 -7.89 11.57
CA MET A 50 3.14 -8.30 12.86
C MET A 50 1.74 -7.73 13.09
N THR A 51 1.49 -6.47 12.66
CA THR A 51 0.15 -5.86 12.69
C THR A 51 -0.84 -6.68 11.85
N LEU A 52 -0.45 -7.09 10.64
CA LEU A 52 -1.28 -7.93 9.78
C LEU A 52 -1.47 -9.35 10.33
N ALA A 53 -0.48 -9.91 11.02
CA ALA A 53 -0.61 -11.21 11.68
C ALA A 53 -1.71 -11.19 12.77
N VAL A 54 -1.75 -10.12 13.58
CA VAL A 54 -2.85 -9.92 14.55
C VAL A 54 -4.19 -9.80 13.83
N ALA A 55 -4.27 -8.96 12.80
CA ALA A 55 -5.50 -8.78 12.04
C ALA A 55 -5.98 -10.08 11.37
N SER A 56 -5.07 -10.93 10.90
CA SER A 56 -5.41 -12.20 10.24
C SER A 56 -6.18 -13.16 11.14
N SER A 57 -5.91 -13.14 12.46
CA SER A 57 -6.52 -14.03 13.44
C SER A 57 -7.96 -13.64 13.78
N VAL A 58 -8.33 -12.35 13.63
CA VAL A 58 -9.61 -11.79 14.05
C VAL A 58 -10.53 -11.39 12.88
N THR A 59 -10.04 -11.43 11.64
CA THR A 59 -10.80 -11.11 10.42
C THR A 59 -10.97 -12.34 9.54
N LYS A 60 -11.99 -12.34 8.67
CA LYS A 60 -12.31 -13.50 7.79
C LYS A 60 -12.36 -13.14 6.30
N ARG A 61 -12.62 -11.88 5.94
CA ARG A 61 -12.93 -11.46 4.58
C ARG A 61 -11.94 -10.46 4.00
N VAL A 62 -11.53 -9.46 4.76
CA VAL A 62 -10.70 -8.37 4.26
C VAL A 62 -9.33 -8.87 3.81
N LEU A 63 -8.84 -8.34 2.68
CA LEU A 63 -7.47 -8.52 2.24
C LEU A 63 -6.53 -7.78 3.20
N LEU A 64 -5.35 -8.33 3.41
CA LEU A 64 -4.36 -7.89 4.39
C LEU A 64 -3.08 -7.44 3.67
N GLY A 65 -2.89 -6.14 3.54
CA GLY A 65 -1.78 -5.59 2.77
C GLY A 65 -0.80 -4.74 3.57
N THR A 66 0.47 -4.75 3.18
CA THR A 66 1.42 -3.71 3.63
C THR A 66 1.39 -2.50 2.67
N SER A 67 1.38 -1.28 3.20
CA SER A 67 1.41 -0.03 2.41
C SER A 67 2.36 1.01 3.02
N ILE A 68 3.63 0.76 2.96
CA ILE A 68 4.40 -0.32 2.31
C ILE A 68 5.42 -0.90 3.29
N LEU A 69 5.91 -2.11 3.03
CA LEU A 69 7.09 -2.65 3.69
C LEU A 69 8.36 -2.01 3.13
N LEU A 70 9.29 -1.57 3.98
CA LEU A 70 10.57 -0.99 3.57
C LEU A 70 11.56 -2.10 3.14
N MET A 71 11.38 -2.62 1.94
CA MET A 71 12.07 -3.83 1.46
C MET A 71 13.61 -3.75 1.50
N PRO A 72 14.27 -2.61 1.16
CA PRO A 72 15.74 -2.56 1.17
C PRO A 72 16.37 -2.74 2.56
N LEU A 73 15.59 -2.55 3.63
CA LEU A 73 16.04 -2.66 5.03
C LEU A 73 15.82 -4.07 5.61
N LYS A 74 15.32 -5.02 4.80
CA LYS A 74 14.98 -6.37 5.26
C LYS A 74 15.64 -7.44 4.40
N HIS A 75 15.86 -8.62 4.99
CA HIS A 75 16.39 -9.77 4.25
C HIS A 75 15.25 -10.47 3.47
N PRO A 76 15.37 -10.69 2.15
CA PRO A 76 14.28 -11.20 1.32
C PRO A 76 13.78 -12.60 1.74
N ILE A 77 14.65 -13.50 2.20
CA ILE A 77 14.25 -14.82 2.67
C ILE A 77 13.35 -14.72 3.91
N LEU A 78 13.70 -13.84 4.86
CA LEU A 78 12.90 -13.66 6.09
C LEU A 78 11.53 -13.08 5.77
N VAL A 79 11.48 -12.08 4.87
CA VAL A 79 10.22 -11.51 4.41
C VAL A 79 9.39 -12.55 3.66
N ALA A 80 10.01 -13.31 2.74
CA ALA A 80 9.33 -14.37 2.00
C ALA A 80 8.68 -15.39 2.94
N LYS A 81 9.40 -15.82 3.98
CA LYS A 81 8.90 -16.77 4.98
C LYS A 81 7.77 -16.17 5.82
N ALA A 82 7.90 -14.93 6.29
CA ALA A 82 6.87 -14.24 7.07
C ALA A 82 5.57 -14.07 6.25
N VAL A 83 5.69 -13.69 4.97
CA VAL A 83 4.53 -13.54 4.07
C VAL A 83 3.82 -14.87 3.83
N VAL A 84 4.55 -15.97 3.67
CA VAL A 84 3.93 -17.30 3.58
C VAL A 84 3.17 -17.66 4.86
N THR A 85 3.73 -17.35 6.02
CA THR A 85 3.04 -17.57 7.30
C THR A 85 1.75 -16.76 7.39
N LEU A 86 1.80 -15.47 7.01
CA LEU A 86 0.63 -14.61 6.95
C LEU A 86 -0.42 -15.13 5.94
N ASP A 87 0.04 -15.61 4.80
CA ASP A 87 -0.83 -16.17 3.75
C ASP A 87 -1.61 -17.39 4.25
N HIS A 88 -0.94 -18.31 4.94
CA HIS A 88 -1.57 -19.45 5.60
C HIS A 88 -2.51 -19.01 6.73
N ALA A 89 -2.05 -18.15 7.63
CA ALA A 89 -2.85 -17.67 8.76
C ALA A 89 -4.12 -16.93 8.34
N SER A 90 -4.06 -16.23 7.21
CA SER A 90 -5.19 -15.49 6.64
C SER A 90 -6.03 -16.29 5.65
N ASN A 91 -5.66 -17.55 5.34
CA ASN A 91 -6.30 -18.37 4.31
C ASN A 91 -6.30 -17.65 2.93
N GLY A 92 -5.12 -17.21 2.47
CA GLY A 92 -4.94 -16.66 1.12
C GLY A 92 -5.40 -15.21 0.96
N ARG A 93 -5.33 -14.38 2.01
CA ARG A 93 -5.72 -12.96 1.95
C ARG A 93 -4.55 -11.98 2.01
N ALA A 94 -3.29 -12.47 2.04
CA ALA A 94 -2.11 -11.63 2.15
C ALA A 94 -1.78 -10.92 0.84
N ILE A 95 -1.39 -9.64 0.93
CA ILE A 95 -0.81 -8.85 -0.16
C ILE A 95 0.48 -8.21 0.37
N LEU A 96 1.60 -8.41 -0.32
CA LEU A 96 2.84 -7.75 0.04
C LEU A 96 3.03 -6.48 -0.79
N GLY A 97 2.79 -5.32 -0.19
CA GLY A 97 3.16 -4.04 -0.78
C GLY A 97 4.57 -3.64 -0.33
N VAL A 98 5.48 -3.41 -1.26
CA VAL A 98 6.87 -3.03 -0.99
C VAL A 98 7.20 -1.66 -1.54
N GLY A 99 8.09 -0.96 -0.85
CA GLY A 99 8.64 0.32 -1.32
C GLY A 99 10.12 0.44 -0.98
N VAL A 100 10.72 1.50 -1.52
CA VAL A 100 12.15 1.75 -1.33
C VAL A 100 12.47 2.61 -0.11
N GLY A 101 11.48 3.31 0.47
CA GLY A 101 11.68 4.27 1.55
C GLY A 101 12.62 5.40 1.17
N GLY A 102 13.20 6.02 2.19
CA GLY A 102 14.19 7.07 2.05
C GLY A 102 13.75 8.45 2.53
N GLU A 103 12.54 8.56 3.05
CA GLU A 103 12.00 9.78 3.68
C GLU A 103 12.69 10.10 4.99
N TYR A 104 13.19 9.05 5.70
CA TYR A 104 13.90 9.20 6.96
C TYR A 104 15.27 8.55 6.91
N PRO A 105 16.34 9.30 6.60
CA PRO A 105 17.69 8.74 6.40
C PRO A 105 18.25 7.98 7.60
N LYS A 106 17.83 8.31 8.82
CA LYS A 106 18.29 7.64 10.05
C LYS A 106 17.95 6.14 10.07
N GLU A 107 16.87 5.70 9.42
CA GLU A 107 16.55 4.28 9.29
C GLU A 107 17.63 3.52 8.52
N PHE A 108 18.07 4.09 7.41
CA PHE A 108 19.10 3.49 6.55
C PHE A 108 20.45 3.40 7.27
N ILE A 109 20.81 4.46 8.00
CA ILE A 109 22.05 4.48 8.80
C ILE A 109 21.99 3.40 9.88
N ALA A 110 20.90 3.33 10.65
CA ALA A 110 20.74 2.36 11.72
C ALA A 110 20.72 0.91 11.23
N MET A 111 20.20 0.68 10.04
CA MET A 111 20.14 -0.64 9.41
C MET A 111 21.40 -0.99 8.59
N GLY A 112 22.42 -0.11 8.55
CA GLY A 112 23.65 -0.35 7.81
C GLY A 112 23.47 -0.43 6.29
N VAL A 113 22.41 0.16 5.74
CA VAL A 113 22.09 0.11 4.31
C VAL A 113 22.34 1.49 3.68
N LYS A 114 23.10 1.52 2.60
CA LYS A 114 23.32 2.74 1.82
C LYS A 114 22.03 3.14 1.11
N ARG A 115 21.60 4.40 1.28
CA ARG A 115 20.34 4.90 0.70
C ARG A 115 20.31 4.79 -0.83
N GLU A 116 21.45 4.90 -1.50
CA GLU A 116 21.61 4.78 -2.96
C GLU A 116 21.31 3.36 -3.44
N GLU A 117 21.50 2.36 -2.60
CA GLU A 117 21.27 0.95 -2.92
C GLU A 117 19.79 0.55 -2.83
N ARG A 118 18.92 1.40 -2.25
CA ARG A 118 17.53 1.03 -1.94
C ARG A 118 16.73 0.50 -3.14
N GLY A 119 16.91 1.10 -4.31
CA GLY A 119 16.23 0.66 -5.53
C GLY A 119 16.69 -0.71 -6.02
N PRO A 120 17.98 -0.88 -6.31
CA PRO A 120 18.53 -2.19 -6.73
C PRO A 120 18.29 -3.30 -5.71
N ARG A 121 18.47 -3.04 -4.40
CA ARG A 121 18.14 -4.03 -3.34
C ARG A 121 16.70 -4.48 -3.41
N THR A 122 15.76 -3.54 -3.57
CA THR A 122 14.34 -3.89 -3.70
C THR A 122 14.08 -4.75 -4.94
N ASN A 123 14.72 -4.45 -6.07
CA ASN A 123 14.55 -5.22 -7.30
C ASN A 123 15.02 -6.68 -7.14
N GLU A 124 16.19 -6.90 -6.54
CA GLU A 124 16.69 -8.26 -6.28
C GLU A 124 15.80 -9.00 -5.27
N ALA A 125 15.39 -8.32 -4.19
CA ALA A 125 14.52 -8.90 -3.19
C ALA A 125 13.19 -9.39 -3.78
N MET A 126 12.56 -8.59 -4.65
CA MET A 126 11.31 -8.98 -5.31
C MET A 126 11.47 -10.25 -6.16
N GLN A 127 12.56 -10.35 -6.91
CA GLN A 127 12.86 -11.54 -7.72
C GLN A 127 13.10 -12.77 -6.85
N ILE A 128 13.90 -12.63 -5.80
CA ILE A 128 14.19 -13.71 -4.84
C ILE A 128 12.90 -14.22 -4.19
N MET A 129 12.07 -13.31 -3.67
CA MET A 129 10.83 -13.70 -2.99
C MET A 129 9.88 -14.44 -3.94
N LYS A 130 9.65 -13.95 -5.15
CA LYS A 130 8.78 -14.63 -6.14
C LYS A 130 9.29 -16.04 -6.46
N ARG A 131 10.58 -16.18 -6.68
CA ARG A 131 11.19 -17.50 -6.93
C ARG A 131 11.05 -18.44 -5.74
N LEU A 132 11.34 -17.98 -4.52
CA LEU A 132 11.19 -18.79 -3.31
C LEU A 132 9.74 -19.25 -3.06
N TRP A 133 8.75 -18.46 -3.46
CA TRP A 133 7.33 -18.83 -3.33
C TRP A 133 6.87 -19.87 -4.36
N THR A 134 7.50 -19.90 -5.53
CA THR A 134 7.04 -20.70 -6.68
C THR A 134 7.96 -21.85 -7.05
N GLU A 135 9.24 -21.80 -6.67
CA GLU A 135 10.27 -22.74 -7.06
C GLU A 135 10.90 -23.42 -5.83
N ASN A 136 11.51 -24.59 -6.04
CA ASN A 136 12.43 -25.24 -5.11
C ASN A 136 13.86 -25.05 -5.62
N ASN A 137 14.83 -25.26 -4.74
CA ASN A 137 16.24 -25.25 -5.08
C ASN A 137 16.68 -23.96 -5.80
N VAL A 138 16.24 -22.82 -5.26
CA VAL A 138 16.52 -21.51 -5.84
C VAL A 138 17.99 -21.18 -5.70
N THR A 139 18.65 -21.00 -6.83
CA THR A 139 20.00 -20.41 -6.92
C THR A 139 19.87 -19.03 -7.54
N PHE A 140 20.41 -18.00 -6.86
CA PHE A 140 20.37 -16.61 -7.28
C PHE A 140 21.73 -15.96 -7.03
N LYS A 141 22.31 -15.35 -8.05
CA LYS A 141 23.56 -14.57 -7.95
C LYS A 141 23.25 -13.11 -8.22
N GLY A 142 23.15 -12.32 -7.17
CA GLY A 142 22.87 -10.89 -7.23
C GLY A 142 24.05 -10.05 -6.75
N ARG A 143 23.83 -8.75 -6.75
CA ARG A 143 24.78 -7.79 -6.17
C ARG A 143 24.75 -7.80 -4.64
N PHE A 144 23.56 -8.05 -4.05
CA PHE A 144 23.32 -7.91 -2.61
C PHE A 144 23.07 -9.24 -1.92
N TRP A 145 22.55 -10.22 -2.65
CA TRP A 145 22.26 -11.56 -2.10
C TRP A 145 22.67 -12.64 -3.06
N ASN A 146 23.27 -13.69 -2.48
CA ASN A 146 23.59 -14.91 -3.18
C ASN A 146 22.90 -16.07 -2.47
N LEU A 147 22.16 -16.84 -3.23
CA LEU A 147 21.48 -18.06 -2.76
C LEU A 147 22.01 -19.23 -3.58
N GLU A 148 22.22 -20.36 -2.92
CA GLU A 148 22.60 -21.61 -3.54
C GLU A 148 21.71 -22.72 -3.00
N ASP A 149 20.91 -23.31 -3.89
CA ASP A 149 20.02 -24.44 -3.59
C ASP A 149 19.07 -24.20 -2.41
N VAL A 150 18.43 -23.02 -2.34
CA VAL A 150 17.57 -22.62 -1.23
C VAL A 150 16.11 -22.89 -1.55
N SER A 151 15.42 -23.59 -0.65
CA SER A 151 13.96 -23.75 -0.65
C SER A 151 13.35 -23.20 0.63
N ILE A 152 12.15 -22.66 0.56
CA ILE A 152 11.33 -22.36 1.74
C ILE A 152 10.07 -23.22 1.72
N GLU A 153 9.69 -23.74 2.87
CA GLU A 153 8.47 -24.51 3.08
C GLU A 153 7.74 -24.00 4.35
N PRO A 154 6.38 -24.05 4.41
CA PRO A 154 5.49 -24.44 3.30
C PRO A 154 5.53 -23.44 2.15
N LYS A 155 5.00 -23.80 0.98
CA LYS A 155 4.72 -22.86 -0.11
C LYS A 155 3.44 -22.08 0.22
N PRO A 156 3.21 -20.87 -0.38
CA PRO A 156 2.00 -20.10 -0.16
C PRO A 156 0.71 -20.85 -0.51
N VAL A 157 -0.38 -20.48 0.15
CA VAL A 157 -1.75 -20.91 -0.18
C VAL A 157 -2.16 -20.34 -1.53
N GLN A 158 -1.94 -19.05 -1.74
CA GLN A 158 -2.25 -18.35 -2.99
C GLN A 158 -1.37 -18.86 -4.15
N LYS A 159 -1.96 -19.01 -5.34
CA LYS A 159 -1.27 -19.48 -6.54
C LYS A 159 -1.31 -18.41 -7.65
N PRO A 160 -0.18 -18.15 -8.32
CA PRO A 160 1.13 -18.79 -8.11
C PRO A 160 1.79 -18.41 -6.79
N CYS A 161 1.50 -17.23 -6.23
CA CYS A 161 2.03 -16.73 -4.96
C CYS A 161 1.19 -15.52 -4.47
N PRO A 162 1.38 -15.04 -3.22
CA PRO A 162 0.78 -13.79 -2.76
C PRO A 162 1.11 -12.62 -3.70
N PRO A 163 0.14 -11.73 -4.02
CA PRO A 163 0.39 -10.60 -4.89
C PRO A 163 1.44 -9.66 -4.29
N LEU A 164 2.37 -9.22 -5.13
CA LEU A 164 3.45 -8.32 -4.75
C LEU A 164 3.22 -6.94 -5.39
N PHE A 165 2.80 -5.98 -4.58
CA PHE A 165 2.51 -4.61 -5.01
C PHE A 165 3.70 -3.69 -4.79
N VAL A 166 3.84 -2.68 -5.63
CA VAL A 166 4.96 -1.74 -5.59
C VAL A 166 4.47 -0.34 -5.26
N GLY A 167 4.92 0.16 -4.12
CA GLY A 167 4.62 1.52 -3.68
C GLY A 167 5.68 2.54 -4.09
N GLY A 168 5.23 3.79 -4.24
CA GLY A 168 6.12 4.91 -4.46
C GLY A 168 5.67 5.88 -5.55
N ARG A 169 6.53 6.85 -5.83
CA ARG A 169 6.30 7.85 -6.89
C ARG A 169 6.91 7.36 -8.22
N ARG A 170 7.34 8.26 -9.09
CA ARG A 170 7.83 7.95 -10.46
C ARG A 170 8.80 6.77 -10.54
N GLY A 171 9.69 6.61 -9.56
CA GLY A 171 10.65 5.49 -9.52
C GLY A 171 10.02 4.11 -9.31
N SER A 172 8.75 4.02 -8.91
CA SER A 172 8.03 2.75 -8.79
C SER A 172 7.50 2.22 -10.13
N ILE A 173 7.31 3.09 -11.13
CA ILE A 173 6.72 2.74 -12.43
C ILE A 173 7.48 1.58 -13.10
N PRO A 174 8.78 1.68 -13.41
CA PRO A 174 9.49 0.58 -14.05
C PRO A 174 9.54 -0.68 -13.19
N ARG A 175 9.65 -0.54 -11.87
CA ARG A 175 9.65 -1.69 -10.94
C ARG A 175 8.30 -2.41 -10.93
N THR A 176 7.19 -1.66 -10.93
CA THR A 176 5.86 -2.24 -11.06
C THR A 176 5.72 -3.01 -12.35
N ALA A 177 6.09 -2.38 -13.46
CA ALA A 177 5.98 -2.98 -14.80
C ALA A 177 6.79 -4.26 -14.94
N LEU A 178 7.99 -4.33 -14.37
CA LEU A 178 8.90 -5.47 -14.51
C LEU A 178 8.63 -6.59 -13.50
N TYR A 179 8.27 -6.25 -12.25
CA TYR A 179 8.25 -7.21 -11.15
C TYR A 179 6.96 -7.23 -10.34
N GLY A 180 6.13 -6.15 -10.37
CA GLY A 180 4.94 -6.01 -9.54
C GLY A 180 3.70 -6.67 -10.11
N ASP A 181 2.78 -7.03 -9.22
CA ASP A 181 1.43 -7.50 -9.54
C ASP A 181 0.38 -6.42 -9.25
N GLY A 182 0.80 -5.30 -8.66
CA GLY A 182 0.00 -4.10 -8.42
C GLY A 182 0.86 -2.87 -8.18
N TRP A 183 0.26 -1.69 -8.36
CA TRP A 183 0.91 -0.40 -8.21
C TRP A 183 0.22 0.41 -7.11
N ILE A 184 0.97 0.88 -6.11
CA ILE A 184 0.51 1.72 -4.98
C ILE A 184 1.18 3.10 -5.05
N PRO A 185 0.78 3.98 -5.98
CA PRO A 185 1.29 5.35 -6.00
C PRO A 185 0.66 6.19 -4.90
N TYR A 186 1.39 7.22 -4.45
CA TYR A 186 0.91 8.23 -3.53
C TYR A 186 1.32 9.63 -3.98
N MET A 187 0.58 10.65 -3.58
CA MET A 187 0.79 12.03 -4.02
C MET A 187 0.77 12.16 -5.57
N TYR A 188 -0.29 11.65 -6.17
CA TYR A 188 -0.59 11.76 -7.59
C TYR A 188 -1.86 12.58 -7.82
N THR A 189 -1.95 13.26 -8.97
CA THR A 189 -3.22 13.74 -9.51
C THR A 189 -3.83 12.68 -10.43
N PRO A 190 -5.12 12.78 -10.81
CA PRO A 190 -5.72 11.87 -11.78
C PRO A 190 -4.96 11.81 -13.12
N GLU A 191 -4.47 12.95 -13.61
CA GLU A 191 -3.68 13.03 -14.85
C GLU A 191 -2.34 12.29 -14.70
N MET A 192 -1.59 12.58 -13.63
CA MET A 192 -0.34 11.88 -13.33
C MET A 192 -0.55 10.37 -13.17
N TYR A 193 -1.68 9.97 -12.59
CA TYR A 193 -2.03 8.55 -12.43
C TYR A 193 -2.25 7.88 -13.79
N ARG A 194 -3.05 8.49 -14.65
CA ARG A 194 -3.31 8.00 -16.02
C ARG A 194 -2.02 7.87 -16.83
N ASP A 195 -1.14 8.86 -16.76
CA ASP A 195 0.16 8.82 -17.43
C ASP A 195 1.08 7.73 -16.86
N GLY A 196 1.05 7.53 -15.54
CA GLY A 196 1.79 6.45 -14.89
C GLY A 196 1.32 5.06 -15.31
N VAL A 197 0.00 4.86 -15.43
CA VAL A 197 -0.59 3.61 -15.94
C VAL A 197 -0.12 3.32 -17.35
N LYS A 198 -0.17 4.31 -18.27
CA LYS A 198 0.33 4.15 -19.64
C LYS A 198 1.81 3.72 -19.69
N GLN A 199 2.66 4.37 -18.89
CA GLN A 199 4.08 4.01 -18.81
C GLN A 199 4.28 2.57 -18.29
N ILE A 200 3.50 2.15 -17.28
CA ILE A 200 3.53 0.76 -16.77
C ILE A 200 3.15 -0.21 -17.88
N GLU A 201 2.08 0.07 -18.61
CA GLU A 201 1.59 -0.78 -19.71
C GLU A 201 2.65 -0.92 -20.82
N GLU A 202 3.24 0.18 -21.25
CA GLU A 202 4.29 0.19 -22.29
C GLU A 202 5.53 -0.62 -21.86
N ILE A 203 6.01 -0.44 -20.63
CA ILE A 203 7.18 -1.16 -20.13
C ILE A 203 6.86 -2.64 -19.93
N ALA A 204 5.68 -2.98 -19.38
CA ALA A 204 5.26 -4.35 -19.19
C ALA A 204 5.15 -5.11 -20.53
N HIS A 205 4.52 -4.51 -21.55
CA HIS A 205 4.45 -5.09 -22.88
C HIS A 205 5.83 -5.35 -23.49
N LYS A 206 6.75 -4.38 -23.40
CA LYS A 206 8.13 -4.55 -23.87
C LYS A 206 8.87 -5.67 -23.14
N ALA A 207 8.51 -5.93 -21.88
CA ALA A 207 9.05 -7.02 -21.08
C ALA A 207 8.31 -8.36 -21.24
N GLY A 208 7.35 -8.47 -22.17
CA GLY A 208 6.57 -9.68 -22.40
C GLY A 208 5.57 -10.00 -21.26
N ARG A 209 5.19 -9.01 -20.45
CA ARG A 209 4.20 -9.16 -19.38
C ARG A 209 2.85 -8.62 -19.80
N ASP A 210 1.79 -9.26 -19.35
CA ASP A 210 0.41 -8.80 -19.55
C ASP A 210 0.08 -7.68 -18.52
N PRO A 211 -0.06 -6.41 -18.96
CA PRO A 211 -0.34 -5.30 -18.06
C PRO A 211 -1.76 -5.32 -17.47
N SER A 212 -2.70 -6.06 -18.08
CA SER A 212 -4.07 -6.17 -17.57
C SER A 212 -4.12 -6.89 -16.22
N LYS A 213 -3.10 -7.69 -15.91
CA LYS A 213 -2.94 -8.39 -14.63
C LYS A 213 -2.35 -7.52 -13.52
N ILE A 214 -1.85 -6.32 -13.84
CA ILE A 214 -1.30 -5.40 -12.85
C ILE A 214 -2.44 -4.61 -12.20
N GLN A 215 -2.65 -4.83 -10.92
CA GLN A 215 -3.70 -4.19 -10.13
C GLN A 215 -3.47 -2.67 -10.03
N ARG A 216 -4.54 -1.88 -10.25
CA ARG A 216 -4.51 -0.42 -10.30
C ARG A 216 -5.00 0.16 -8.99
N THR A 217 -4.09 0.38 -8.03
CA THR A 217 -4.43 0.94 -6.72
C THR A 217 -4.00 2.40 -6.60
N LEU A 218 -4.52 3.09 -5.60
CA LEU A 218 -4.09 4.43 -5.20
C LEU A 218 -4.00 4.49 -3.67
N TYR A 219 -2.83 4.84 -3.14
CA TYR A 219 -2.72 5.24 -1.73
C TYR A 219 -3.07 6.72 -1.61
N ALA A 220 -4.19 7.01 -0.99
CA ALA A 220 -4.74 8.35 -0.89
C ALA A 220 -4.79 8.82 0.56
N PHE A 221 -4.01 9.84 0.89
CA PHE A 221 -4.26 10.60 2.12
C PHE A 221 -5.64 11.23 2.03
N THR A 222 -6.38 11.19 3.13
CA THR A 222 -7.76 11.67 3.14
C THR A 222 -8.14 12.39 4.42
N SER A 223 -8.96 13.43 4.28
CA SER A 223 -9.53 14.17 5.39
C SER A 223 -10.95 14.60 5.05
N VAL A 224 -11.91 14.35 5.94
CA VAL A 224 -13.34 14.65 5.74
C VAL A 224 -13.82 15.56 6.84
N ALA A 225 -14.45 16.70 6.48
CA ALA A 225 -15.00 17.68 7.39
C ALA A 225 -16.25 18.34 6.80
N ASP A 226 -16.84 19.30 7.52
CA ASP A 226 -18.01 20.03 7.06
C ASP A 226 -17.69 21.05 5.93
N SER A 227 -16.40 21.39 5.76
CA SER A 227 -15.93 22.26 4.68
C SER A 227 -14.60 21.75 4.10
N PHE A 228 -14.30 22.20 2.86
CA PHE A 228 -13.00 21.93 2.21
C PHE A 228 -11.84 22.56 3.00
N GLU A 229 -12.01 23.77 3.47
CA GLU A 229 -11.00 24.55 4.17
C GLU A 229 -10.58 23.86 5.46
N GLU A 230 -11.55 23.35 6.21
CA GLU A 230 -11.30 22.64 7.46
C GLU A 230 -10.58 21.31 7.19
N ALA A 231 -11.08 20.49 6.28
CA ALA A 231 -10.46 19.22 5.91
C ALA A 231 -9.02 19.40 5.37
N ALA A 232 -8.83 20.42 4.52
CA ALA A 232 -7.52 20.75 3.97
C ALA A 232 -6.55 21.23 5.06
N GLY A 233 -7.03 22.05 6.00
CA GLY A 233 -6.24 22.49 7.15
C GLY A 233 -5.76 21.33 8.02
N TRP A 234 -6.64 20.38 8.35
CA TRP A 234 -6.29 19.17 9.10
C TRP A 234 -5.24 18.31 8.37
N SER A 235 -5.47 18.08 7.08
CA SER A 235 -4.55 17.28 6.27
C SER A 235 -3.19 17.98 6.10
N ALA A 236 -3.15 19.29 5.90
CA ALA A 236 -1.92 20.06 5.76
C ALA A 236 -1.05 19.97 7.02
N ALA A 237 -1.65 20.15 8.20
CA ALA A 237 -0.97 20.06 9.48
C ALA A 237 -0.39 18.65 9.72
N ALA A 238 -1.21 17.61 9.49
CA ALA A 238 -0.78 16.23 9.70
C ALA A 238 0.34 15.81 8.75
N LEU A 239 0.22 16.12 7.45
CA LEU A 239 1.22 15.78 6.44
C LEU A 239 2.48 16.64 6.59
N GLY A 240 2.33 17.91 6.97
CA GLY A 240 3.46 18.80 7.26
C GLY A 240 4.35 18.25 8.36
N THR A 241 3.76 17.77 9.44
CA THR A 241 4.48 17.12 10.53
C THR A 241 5.15 15.81 10.10
N ASN A 242 4.44 14.96 9.35
CA ASN A 242 4.95 13.68 8.90
C ASN A 242 6.15 13.81 7.96
N TYR A 243 6.10 14.75 7.01
CA TYR A 243 7.11 14.90 5.97
C TYR A 243 8.11 16.05 6.21
N ALA A 244 7.94 16.83 7.30
CA ALA A 244 8.73 18.02 7.61
C ALA A 244 8.78 19.01 6.43
N GLN A 245 7.63 19.30 5.84
CA GLN A 245 7.47 20.12 4.65
C GLN A 245 6.13 20.88 4.72
N ASP A 246 6.05 22.08 4.12
CA ASP A 246 4.79 22.79 3.99
C ASP A 246 3.84 22.09 2.99
N PHE A 247 2.68 21.70 3.49
CA PHE A 247 1.64 21.05 2.71
C PHE A 247 0.46 21.97 2.36
N THR A 248 0.45 23.23 2.75
CA THR A 248 -0.68 24.16 2.57
C THR A 248 -1.20 24.22 1.12
N GLN A 249 -0.31 24.23 0.13
CA GLN A 249 -0.69 24.19 -1.28
C GLN A 249 -0.82 22.75 -1.84
N LEU A 250 -0.06 21.81 -1.30
CA LEU A 250 -0.02 20.45 -1.79
C LEU A 250 -1.31 19.67 -1.47
N VAL A 251 -1.99 20.00 -0.37
CA VAL A 251 -3.27 19.37 0.00
C VAL A 251 -4.41 19.69 -0.99
N LYS A 252 -4.35 20.81 -1.67
CA LYS A 252 -5.30 21.16 -2.72
C LYS A 252 -5.13 20.33 -3.98
N LYS A 253 -3.96 19.69 -4.14
CA LYS A 253 -3.57 18.98 -5.35
C LYS A 253 -3.64 17.47 -5.21
N TYR A 254 -3.12 16.90 -4.13
CA TYR A 254 -2.86 15.47 -4.03
C TYR A 254 -3.84 14.69 -3.16
N PRO A 255 -4.09 15.04 -1.88
CA PRO A 255 -5.02 14.31 -1.03
C PRO A 255 -6.47 14.39 -1.48
N ILE A 256 -7.28 13.50 -0.94
CA ILE A 256 -8.74 13.53 -1.08
C ILE A 256 -9.27 14.21 0.17
N VAL A 257 -9.61 15.50 0.06
CA VAL A 257 -10.04 16.33 1.19
C VAL A 257 -11.33 17.10 0.87
N GLY A 258 -12.15 17.36 1.88
CA GLY A 258 -13.36 18.17 1.78
C GLY A 258 -14.57 17.51 2.46
N THR A 259 -15.76 17.94 2.05
CA THR A 259 -17.01 17.31 2.46
C THR A 259 -17.13 15.90 1.87
N PRO A 260 -18.02 15.04 2.38
CA PRO A 260 -18.24 13.70 1.82
C PRO A 260 -18.51 13.75 0.30
N LYS A 261 -19.29 14.72 -0.16
CA LYS A 261 -19.58 14.91 -1.59
C LYS A 261 -18.31 15.25 -2.38
N GLN A 262 -17.51 16.21 -1.92
CA GLN A 262 -16.26 16.60 -2.58
C GLN A 262 -15.24 15.45 -2.62
N CYS A 263 -15.16 14.67 -1.54
CA CYS A 263 -14.32 13.48 -1.51
C CYS A 263 -14.78 12.45 -2.56
N ALA A 264 -16.09 12.19 -2.67
CA ALA A 264 -16.63 11.28 -3.69
C ALA A 264 -16.32 11.77 -5.11
N GLU A 265 -16.55 13.06 -5.40
CA GLU A 265 -16.24 13.67 -6.70
C GLU A 265 -14.75 13.58 -7.04
N ARG A 266 -13.86 13.80 -6.07
CA ARG A 266 -12.42 13.67 -6.26
C ARG A 266 -12.02 12.22 -6.52
N MET A 267 -12.60 11.27 -5.80
CA MET A 267 -12.37 9.84 -6.04
C MET A 267 -12.87 9.40 -7.42
N GLN A 268 -14.01 9.93 -7.88
CA GLN A 268 -14.53 9.63 -9.21
C GLN A 268 -13.56 10.05 -10.32
N GLN A 269 -12.88 11.19 -10.19
CA GLN A 269 -11.82 11.60 -11.14
C GLN A 269 -10.68 10.57 -11.20
N PHE A 270 -10.34 9.95 -10.07
CA PHE A 270 -9.35 8.87 -10.05
C PHE A 270 -9.88 7.56 -10.65
N VAL A 271 -11.15 7.23 -10.45
CA VAL A 271 -11.79 6.08 -11.12
C VAL A 271 -11.72 6.23 -12.64
N GLU A 272 -12.03 7.42 -13.16
CA GLU A 272 -11.92 7.77 -14.58
C GLU A 272 -10.48 7.78 -15.10
N ALA A 273 -9.51 8.04 -14.22
CA ALA A 273 -8.09 7.90 -14.51
C ALA A 273 -7.59 6.45 -14.48
N GLY A 274 -8.43 5.50 -14.04
CA GLY A 274 -8.14 4.07 -14.06
C GLY A 274 -7.94 3.41 -12.71
N VAL A 275 -8.09 4.10 -11.58
CA VAL A 275 -8.02 3.49 -10.23
C VAL A 275 -9.17 2.48 -10.06
N ARG A 276 -8.86 1.33 -9.47
CA ARG A 276 -9.82 0.27 -9.14
C ARG A 276 -9.81 -0.12 -7.67
N HIS A 277 -8.75 0.23 -6.95
CA HIS A 277 -8.63 -0.05 -5.51
C HIS A 277 -8.05 1.18 -4.79
N PHE A 278 -8.80 1.75 -3.88
CA PHE A 278 -8.36 2.86 -3.04
C PHE A 278 -7.83 2.34 -1.70
N ILE A 279 -6.66 2.79 -1.29
CA ILE A 279 -6.10 2.60 0.05
C ILE A 279 -6.19 3.94 0.75
N LEU A 280 -7.19 4.12 1.59
CA LEU A 280 -7.48 5.38 2.26
C LEU A 280 -6.61 5.51 3.52
N ALA A 281 -5.87 6.62 3.61
CA ALA A 281 -4.99 6.91 4.72
C ALA A 281 -5.46 8.19 5.43
N PRO A 282 -6.14 8.09 6.58
CA PRO A 282 -6.61 9.25 7.32
C PRO A 282 -5.48 10.23 7.66
N SER A 283 -5.65 11.50 7.35
CA SER A 283 -4.70 12.60 7.63
C SER A 283 -5.42 13.75 8.31
N GLY A 284 -5.17 13.91 9.61
CA GLY A 284 -5.83 14.94 10.44
C GLY A 284 -5.62 14.68 11.91
N PRO A 285 -6.28 15.47 12.80
CA PRO A 285 -6.26 15.27 14.23
C PRO A 285 -6.73 13.87 14.64
N ALA A 286 -6.10 13.26 15.63
CA ALA A 286 -6.35 11.87 16.01
C ALA A 286 -7.80 11.60 16.47
N ASP A 287 -8.44 12.58 17.12
CA ASP A 287 -9.85 12.53 17.54
C ASP A 287 -10.83 12.56 16.35
N LYS A 288 -10.49 13.26 15.27
CA LYS A 288 -11.32 13.39 14.07
C LYS A 288 -11.16 12.20 13.13
N THR A 289 -9.94 11.74 12.93
CA THR A 289 -9.64 10.65 11.97
C THR A 289 -10.28 9.31 12.35
N LYS A 290 -10.62 9.11 13.63
CA LYS A 290 -11.34 7.89 14.09
C LYS A 290 -12.70 7.70 13.40
N GLY A 291 -13.42 8.78 13.10
CA GLY A 291 -14.74 8.74 12.44
C GLY A 291 -14.70 8.66 10.90
N PHE A 292 -13.54 8.81 10.28
CA PHE A 292 -13.46 8.83 8.81
C PHE A 292 -13.87 7.51 8.17
N ALA A 293 -13.57 6.38 8.80
CA ALA A 293 -13.95 5.08 8.28
C ALA A 293 -15.47 4.94 8.16
N GLU A 294 -16.22 5.39 9.17
CA GLU A 294 -17.69 5.39 9.19
C GLU A 294 -18.28 6.30 8.11
N ILE A 295 -17.73 7.50 7.92
CA ILE A 295 -18.17 8.44 6.88
C ILE A 295 -17.93 7.82 5.50
N TYR A 296 -16.74 7.24 5.27
CA TYR A 296 -16.46 6.54 4.01
C TYR A 296 -17.42 5.38 3.77
N ALA A 297 -17.64 4.53 4.76
CA ALA A 297 -18.49 3.35 4.63
C ALA A 297 -19.96 3.70 4.39
N LYS A 298 -20.47 4.75 5.03
CA LYS A 298 -21.89 5.09 5.01
C LYS A 298 -22.28 6.05 3.89
N GLU A 299 -21.40 6.94 3.47
CA GLU A 299 -21.73 8.04 2.57
C GLU A 299 -20.95 8.01 1.24
N ILE A 300 -19.62 7.87 1.31
CA ILE A 300 -18.76 8.07 0.13
C ILE A 300 -18.72 6.80 -0.74
N ILE A 301 -18.46 5.65 -0.14
CA ILE A 301 -18.35 4.37 -0.87
C ILE A 301 -19.66 3.99 -1.56
N PRO A 302 -20.84 4.07 -0.91
CA PRO A 302 -22.11 3.80 -1.58
C PRO A 302 -22.38 4.72 -2.78
N THR A 303 -22.03 6.01 -2.65
CA THR A 303 -22.16 7.00 -3.73
C THR A 303 -21.30 6.60 -4.93
N LEU A 304 -20.02 6.26 -4.71
CA LEU A 304 -19.13 5.83 -5.79
C LEU A 304 -19.58 4.52 -6.44
N ARG A 305 -20.04 3.54 -5.67
CA ARG A 305 -20.56 2.29 -6.22
C ARG A 305 -21.78 2.54 -7.10
N LYS A 306 -22.69 3.43 -6.69
CA LYS A 306 -23.86 3.84 -7.49
C LYS A 306 -23.46 4.51 -8.81
N TRP A 307 -22.44 5.36 -8.81
CA TRP A 307 -22.00 6.05 -10.03
C TRP A 307 -21.31 5.13 -11.04
N ASN A 308 -20.81 3.97 -10.59
CA ASN A 308 -20.03 3.02 -11.40
C ASN A 308 -20.74 1.66 -11.60
N ALA A 309 -22.01 1.58 -11.25
CA ALA A 309 -22.85 0.38 -11.37
C ALA A 309 -23.25 0.03 -12.81
#